data_5fa5e768361fc6f0929ec9b238a5e2d0
#
_entry.id   5fa5e768361fc6f0929ec9b238a5e2d0
#
_cell.length_a   1.000
_cell.length_b   1.000
_cell.length_c   1.000
_cell.angle_alpha   90.00
_cell.angle_beta   90.00
_cell.angle_gamma   90.00
#
_symmetry.space_group_name_H-M   'P 1'
#
loop_
_entity.id
_entity.type
_entity.pdbx_description
1 polymer ?
#
loop_
_entity_poly.entity_id
_entity_poly.type
_entity_poly.pdbx_seq_one_letter_code
_entity_poly.pdbx_strand_id
1 'polypeptide(L)'
;MAAIQASNTASIDSIEDITIETYDAAAALDSATPSSALAARFSLPFTVAVQCVHGTVEKKAFYFDTVPDSLTSVMNIMTLAATDEFEDRAPAERGCRITVTLTDGQKLIETVSEAKGGHSNPFTAAELQTKFTNLVSPLLGEGTSARLWEVIAVDFDLHRGLTVMSSKL
;
A
#
# COMPACT_ATOMS: atom_id res chain seq x y z
N MET A 1 1.80 -8.42 4.00
CA MET A 1 0.40 -8.01 3.78
C MET A 1 -0.57 -9.12 4.17
N ALA A 2 -0.38 -10.38 3.74
CA ALA A 2 -1.24 -11.49 4.13
C ALA A 2 -1.17 -11.80 5.65
N ALA A 3 -0.01 -11.68 6.30
CA ALA A 3 0.11 -11.89 7.75
C ALA A 3 -0.70 -10.86 8.56
N ILE A 4 -0.71 -9.59 8.11
CA ILE A 4 -1.55 -8.55 8.73
C ILE A 4 -3.02 -8.79 8.43
N GLN A 5 -3.37 -9.36 7.28
CA GLN A 5 -4.75 -9.76 6.94
C GLN A 5 -5.21 -11.03 7.66
N ALA A 6 -4.31 -11.99 7.91
CA ALA A 6 -4.59 -13.15 8.75
C ALA A 6 -4.79 -12.78 10.22
N SER A 7 -4.20 -11.66 10.67
CA SER A 7 -4.44 -11.06 11.98
C SER A 7 -5.75 -10.26 12.08
N ASN A 8 -6.64 -10.33 11.09
CA ASN A 8 -7.99 -9.73 11.15
C ASN A 8 -8.84 -10.22 12.34
N THR A 9 -8.30 -11.12 13.15
CA THR A 9 -8.80 -11.55 14.46
C THR A 9 -8.06 -10.89 15.63
N ALA A 10 -6.89 -10.32 15.43
CA ALA A 10 -6.15 -9.62 16.50
C ALA A 10 -6.52 -8.13 16.47
N SER A 11 -7.04 -7.63 17.58
CA SER A 11 -7.22 -6.19 17.78
C SER A 11 -5.85 -5.49 17.64
N ILE A 12 -5.83 -4.25 17.12
CA ILE A 12 -4.63 -3.39 17.11
C ILE A 12 -4.03 -3.29 18.51
N ASP A 13 -4.88 -3.29 19.53
CA ASP A 13 -4.46 -3.24 20.94
C ASP A 13 -3.68 -4.49 21.40
N SER A 14 -3.69 -5.57 20.63
CA SER A 14 -2.89 -6.77 20.89
C SER A 14 -1.52 -6.77 20.21
N ILE A 15 -1.17 -5.71 19.48
CA ILE A 15 0.15 -5.57 18.85
C ILE A 15 1.10 -4.89 19.85
N GLU A 16 2.20 -5.56 20.16
CA GLU A 16 3.26 -5.04 21.05
C GLU A 16 4.34 -4.29 20.24
N ASP A 17 4.76 -4.87 19.11
CA ASP A 17 5.84 -4.34 18.26
C ASP A 17 5.64 -4.73 16.80
N ILE A 18 6.13 -3.86 15.89
CA ILE A 18 6.20 -4.13 14.46
C ILE A 18 7.62 -3.84 13.98
N THR A 19 8.34 -4.87 13.58
CA THR A 19 9.67 -4.74 12.97
C THR A 19 9.55 -4.87 11.44
N ILE A 20 10.14 -3.90 10.71
CA ILE A 20 10.21 -3.89 9.24
C ILE A 20 11.67 -3.93 8.83
N GLU A 21 12.07 -5.03 8.20
CA GLU A 21 13.41 -5.22 7.64
C GLU A 21 13.34 -5.06 6.11
N THR A 22 14.24 -4.25 5.54
CA THR A 22 14.26 -3.96 4.11
C THR A 22 15.66 -3.50 3.67
N TYR A 23 15.80 -2.99 2.45
CA TYR A 23 17.04 -2.41 1.92
C TYR A 23 17.21 -0.94 2.34
N ASP A 24 18.43 -0.41 2.30
CA ASP A 24 18.82 0.92 2.80
C ASP A 24 17.94 2.06 2.32
N ALA A 25 17.71 2.14 1.01
CA ALA A 25 16.91 3.24 0.45
C ALA A 25 15.43 3.21 0.89
N ALA A 26 14.88 2.03 1.19
CA ALA A 26 13.53 1.91 1.73
C ALA A 26 13.50 2.16 3.23
N ALA A 27 14.50 1.70 3.98
CA ALA A 27 14.62 1.96 5.42
C ALA A 27 14.76 3.45 5.74
N ALA A 28 15.35 4.24 4.82
CA ALA A 28 15.44 5.69 4.94
C ALA A 28 14.08 6.43 4.83
N LEU A 29 12.99 5.71 4.46
CA LEU A 29 11.63 6.26 4.43
C LEU A 29 10.92 6.09 5.79
N ASP A 30 11.59 6.47 6.86
CA ASP A 30 11.28 6.16 8.25
C ASP A 30 10.42 7.21 8.99
N SER A 31 9.94 8.25 8.30
CA SER A 31 9.20 9.34 8.95
C SER A 31 7.93 8.85 9.65
N ALA A 32 7.92 8.89 10.98
CA ALA A 32 6.74 8.61 11.81
C ALA A 32 5.79 9.82 11.96
N THR A 33 6.19 11.00 11.47
CA THR A 33 5.40 12.24 11.57
C THR A 33 5.32 12.97 10.24
N PRO A 34 4.72 12.37 9.19
CA PRO A 34 4.63 13.02 7.89
C PRO A 34 3.78 14.28 7.97
N SER A 35 4.32 15.42 7.48
CA SER A 35 3.69 16.74 7.57
C SER A 35 2.76 17.07 6.39
N SER A 36 2.61 16.18 5.43
CA SER A 36 1.79 16.39 4.24
C SER A 36 1.37 15.07 3.58
N ALA A 37 0.37 15.13 2.71
CA ALA A 37 -0.05 13.99 1.89
C ALA A 37 1.10 13.40 1.04
N LEU A 38 2.02 14.23 0.57
CA LEU A 38 3.19 13.78 -0.17
C LEU A 38 4.19 13.09 0.76
N ALA A 39 4.51 13.69 1.90
CA ALA A 39 5.41 13.09 2.89
C ALA A 39 4.89 11.73 3.38
N ALA A 40 3.58 11.59 3.60
CA ALA A 40 2.96 10.34 4.01
C ALA A 40 3.12 9.21 2.98
N ARG A 41 3.11 9.53 1.68
CA ARG A 41 3.35 8.54 0.61
C ARG A 41 4.79 8.03 0.57
N PHE A 42 5.72 8.77 1.14
CA PHE A 42 7.13 8.42 1.32
C PHE A 42 7.45 8.01 2.75
N SER A 43 6.46 7.59 3.52
CA SER A 43 6.63 7.04 4.87
C SER A 43 6.19 5.59 4.90
N LEU A 44 7.12 4.67 5.15
CA LEU A 44 6.81 3.26 5.38
C LEU A 44 5.99 3.08 6.67
N PRO A 45 6.35 3.70 7.82
CA PRO A 45 5.55 3.60 9.04
C PRO A 45 4.10 4.03 8.82
N PHE A 46 3.87 5.15 8.13
CA PHE A 46 2.52 5.62 7.84
C PHE A 46 1.73 4.63 6.97
N THR A 47 2.34 4.12 5.90
CA THR A 47 1.68 3.18 4.98
C THR A 47 1.32 1.87 5.69
N VAL A 48 2.22 1.36 6.54
CA VAL A 48 1.97 0.15 7.34
C VAL A 48 0.88 0.41 8.39
N ALA A 49 0.91 1.56 9.09
CA ALA A 49 -0.13 1.93 10.04
C ALA A 49 -1.51 2.03 9.37
N VAL A 50 -1.60 2.64 8.19
CA VAL A 50 -2.85 2.68 7.39
C VAL A 50 -3.37 1.28 7.11
N GLN A 51 -2.48 0.36 6.71
CA GLN A 51 -2.86 -1.03 6.47
C GLN A 51 -3.35 -1.72 7.75
N CYS A 52 -2.68 -1.50 8.89
CA CYS A 52 -3.09 -2.09 10.17
C CYS A 52 -4.46 -1.57 10.62
N VAL A 53 -4.68 -0.26 10.54
CA VAL A 53 -5.91 0.39 11.06
C VAL A 53 -7.11 0.21 10.13
N HIS A 54 -6.90 0.27 8.81
CA HIS A 54 -8.00 0.29 7.84
C HIS A 54 -8.13 -1.01 7.04
N GLY A 55 -7.18 -1.95 7.15
CA GLY A 55 -7.17 -3.19 6.37
C GLY A 55 -6.86 -3.00 4.89
N THR A 56 -6.76 -1.77 4.41
CA THR A 56 -6.47 -1.42 3.02
C THR A 56 -5.77 -0.08 2.92
N VAL A 57 -4.88 0.06 1.93
CA VAL A 57 -4.16 1.32 1.64
C VAL A 57 -4.84 2.03 0.49
N GLU A 58 -5.81 2.89 0.81
CA GLU A 58 -6.54 3.68 -0.17
C GLU A 58 -6.02 5.11 -0.26
N LYS A 59 -6.22 5.74 -1.43
CA LYS A 59 -5.79 7.13 -1.70
C LYS A 59 -6.29 8.12 -0.63
N LYS A 60 -7.52 7.94 -0.12
CA LYS A 60 -8.13 8.83 0.88
C LYS A 60 -7.37 8.87 2.20
N ALA A 61 -6.66 7.78 2.59
CA ALA A 61 -5.90 7.72 3.83
C ALA A 61 -4.69 8.69 3.85
N PHE A 62 -4.26 9.19 2.68
CA PHE A 62 -3.15 10.13 2.55
C PHE A 62 -3.59 11.60 2.52
N TYR A 63 -4.90 11.90 2.70
CA TYR A 63 -5.42 13.26 2.78
C TYR A 63 -5.89 13.53 4.20
N PHE A 64 -5.13 14.30 4.94
CA PHE A 64 -5.39 14.68 6.33
C PHE A 64 -4.83 16.08 6.60
N ASP A 65 -5.44 16.76 7.54
CA ASP A 65 -4.91 18.02 8.10
C ASP A 65 -3.93 17.71 9.24
N THR A 66 -4.23 16.68 10.02
CA THR A 66 -3.38 16.14 11.08
C THR A 66 -3.43 14.62 11.02
N VAL A 67 -2.27 13.97 11.22
CA VAL A 67 -2.21 12.50 11.28
C VAL A 67 -3.09 12.01 12.42
N PRO A 68 -4.05 11.09 12.15
CA PRO A 68 -4.91 10.55 13.20
C PRO A 68 -4.13 9.83 14.31
N ASP A 69 -4.58 10.00 15.56
CA ASP A 69 -3.94 9.38 16.72
C ASP A 69 -3.86 7.85 16.62
N SER A 70 -4.86 7.22 16.01
CA SER A 70 -4.87 5.77 15.75
C SER A 70 -3.71 5.30 14.87
N LEU A 71 -3.32 6.11 13.87
CA LEU A 71 -2.14 5.81 13.04
C LEU A 71 -0.85 6.12 13.80
N THR A 72 -0.81 7.24 14.53
CA THR A 72 0.34 7.65 15.32
C THR A 72 0.70 6.59 16.36
N SER A 73 -0.29 6.02 17.06
CA SER A 73 -0.09 4.95 18.05
C SER A 73 0.58 3.72 17.43
N VAL A 74 0.14 3.31 16.24
CA VAL A 74 0.75 2.17 15.53
C VAL A 74 2.16 2.51 15.02
N MET A 75 2.38 3.72 14.49
CA MET A 75 3.73 4.13 14.04
C MET A 75 4.75 4.16 15.18
N ASN A 76 4.33 4.51 16.39
CA ASN A 76 5.22 4.60 17.57
C ASN A 76 5.77 3.24 18.05
N ILE A 77 5.14 2.14 17.68
CA ILE A 77 5.59 0.77 17.99
C ILE A 77 6.32 0.10 16.82
N MET A 78 6.69 0.89 15.78
CA MET A 78 7.40 0.37 14.61
C MET A 78 8.90 0.64 14.68
N THR A 79 9.67 -0.34 14.24
CA THR A 79 11.10 -0.22 14.02
C THR A 79 11.40 -0.57 12.55
N LEU A 80 12.12 0.31 11.85
CA LEU A 80 12.65 0.04 10.52
C LEU A 80 14.14 -0.26 10.62
N ALA A 81 14.58 -1.31 9.90
CA ALA A 81 15.98 -1.69 9.81
C ALA A 81 16.34 -2.06 8.37
N ALA A 82 17.46 -1.55 7.89
CA ALA A 82 18.12 -2.10 6.72
C ALA A 82 18.88 -3.37 7.10
N THR A 83 18.86 -4.37 6.23
CA THR A 83 19.63 -5.62 6.43
C THR A 83 20.32 -6.04 5.16
N ASP A 84 21.49 -6.66 5.29
CA ASP A 84 22.28 -7.17 4.15
C ASP A 84 21.46 -8.15 3.31
N GLU A 85 20.56 -8.92 3.93
CA GLU A 85 19.68 -9.86 3.21
C GLU A 85 18.86 -9.18 2.10
N PHE A 86 18.38 -7.97 2.34
CA PHE A 86 17.60 -7.21 1.37
C PHE A 86 18.47 -6.28 0.53
N GLU A 87 19.54 -5.71 1.11
CA GLU A 87 20.43 -4.81 0.40
C GLU A 87 21.18 -5.53 -0.73
N ASP A 88 21.69 -6.74 -0.51
CA ASP A 88 22.40 -7.54 -1.51
C ASP A 88 21.54 -7.88 -2.74
N ARG A 89 20.22 -7.84 -2.61
CA ARG A 89 19.26 -8.10 -3.69
C ARG A 89 18.80 -6.83 -4.40
N ALA A 90 18.95 -5.68 -3.76
CA ALA A 90 18.57 -4.39 -4.35
C ALA A 90 19.55 -3.97 -5.45
N PRO A 91 19.11 -3.27 -6.50
CA PRO A 91 17.73 -2.85 -6.80
C PRO A 91 16.88 -3.87 -7.56
N ALA A 92 17.42 -5.08 -7.85
CA ALA A 92 16.74 -6.10 -8.65
C ALA A 92 15.49 -6.62 -7.94
N GLU A 93 15.58 -6.87 -6.63
CA GLU A 93 14.46 -7.19 -5.76
C GLU A 93 14.31 -6.07 -4.70
N ARG A 94 13.11 -5.55 -4.54
CA ARG A 94 12.77 -4.52 -3.55
C ARG A 94 11.89 -5.12 -2.47
N GLY A 95 12.50 -6.04 -1.72
CA GLY A 95 11.82 -6.84 -0.73
C GLY A 95 11.75 -6.21 0.65
N CYS A 96 10.90 -6.80 1.48
CA CYS A 96 10.83 -6.51 2.91
C CYS A 96 10.34 -7.73 3.68
N ARG A 97 10.67 -7.76 4.97
CA ARG A 97 10.07 -8.65 5.97
C ARG A 97 9.38 -7.80 7.02
N ILE A 98 8.15 -8.16 7.34
CA ILE A 98 7.42 -7.57 8.45
C ILE A 98 7.21 -8.64 9.52
N THR A 99 7.62 -8.32 10.73
CA THR A 99 7.38 -9.14 11.92
C THR A 99 6.46 -8.35 12.85
N VAL A 100 5.28 -8.90 13.15
CA VAL A 100 4.35 -8.35 14.14
C VAL A 100 4.43 -9.22 15.37
N THR A 101 4.82 -8.65 16.50
CA THR A 101 4.83 -9.30 17.81
C THR A 101 3.54 -8.94 18.56
N LEU A 102 2.80 -9.94 19.00
CA LEU A 102 1.59 -9.75 19.80
C LEU A 102 1.91 -9.74 21.30
N THR A 103 1.03 -9.16 22.10
CA THR A 103 1.16 -9.07 23.59
C THR A 103 1.22 -10.42 24.28
N ASP A 104 0.79 -11.50 23.64
CA ASP A 104 0.93 -12.89 24.12
C ASP A 104 2.27 -13.55 23.73
N GLY A 105 3.13 -12.80 23.02
CA GLY A 105 4.43 -13.25 22.53
C GLY A 105 4.37 -13.98 21.18
N GLN A 106 3.20 -14.18 20.58
CA GLN A 106 3.11 -14.74 19.23
C GLN A 106 3.72 -13.77 18.21
N LYS A 107 4.44 -14.34 17.23
CA LYS A 107 5.01 -13.57 16.09
C LYS A 107 4.34 -13.97 14.79
N LEU A 108 3.88 -12.98 14.06
CA LEU A 108 3.37 -13.12 12.69
C LEU A 108 4.43 -12.54 11.75
N ILE A 109 4.93 -13.37 10.83
CA ILE A 109 6.03 -12.98 9.93
C ILE A 109 5.58 -13.15 8.49
N GLU A 110 5.80 -12.11 7.69
CA GLU A 110 5.55 -12.12 6.26
C GLU A 110 6.78 -11.54 5.53
N THR A 111 7.21 -12.23 4.48
CA THR A 111 8.31 -11.76 3.62
C THR A 111 7.83 -11.62 2.19
N VAL A 112 8.12 -10.49 1.58
CA VAL A 112 7.78 -10.19 0.19
C VAL A 112 9.06 -9.80 -0.53
N SER A 113 9.42 -10.52 -1.59
CA SER A 113 10.61 -10.20 -2.41
C SER A 113 10.36 -9.04 -3.36
N GLU A 114 9.14 -8.88 -3.84
CA GLU A 114 8.76 -7.79 -4.73
C GLU A 114 7.31 -7.37 -4.52
N ALA A 115 7.05 -6.07 -4.55
CA ALA A 115 5.71 -5.52 -4.44
C ALA A 115 4.82 -5.95 -5.62
N LYS A 116 3.51 -6.06 -5.36
CA LYS A 116 2.52 -6.34 -6.41
C LYS A 116 2.58 -5.25 -7.50
N GLY A 117 2.69 -5.68 -8.75
CA GLY A 117 2.88 -4.83 -9.92
C GLY A 117 4.34 -4.71 -10.36
N GLY A 118 5.28 -5.31 -9.63
CA GLY A 118 6.67 -5.43 -10.06
C GLY A 118 6.86 -6.50 -11.14
N HIS A 119 8.09 -6.61 -11.64
CA HIS A 119 8.42 -7.49 -12.77
C HIS A 119 8.14 -8.97 -12.49
N SER A 120 8.53 -9.45 -11.32
CA SER A 120 8.34 -10.86 -10.91
C SER A 120 6.99 -11.10 -10.21
N ASN A 121 6.23 -10.04 -9.92
CA ASN A 121 4.91 -10.11 -9.30
C ASN A 121 3.90 -9.19 -10.00
N PRO A 122 3.63 -9.38 -11.31
CA PRO A 122 2.78 -8.50 -12.09
C PRO A 122 1.31 -8.57 -11.63
N PHE A 123 0.56 -7.53 -11.93
CA PHE A 123 -0.89 -7.58 -11.81
C PHE A 123 -1.49 -8.47 -12.89
N THR A 124 -2.49 -9.25 -12.53
CA THR A 124 -3.41 -9.86 -13.52
C THR A 124 -4.29 -8.78 -14.14
N ALA A 125 -4.90 -9.08 -15.30
CA ALA A 125 -5.84 -8.16 -15.94
C ALA A 125 -7.03 -7.81 -15.04
N ALA A 126 -7.55 -8.77 -14.26
CA ALA A 126 -8.65 -8.55 -13.32
C ALA A 126 -8.24 -7.61 -12.16
N GLU A 127 -7.03 -7.76 -11.63
CA GLU A 127 -6.51 -6.86 -10.58
C GLU A 127 -6.29 -5.44 -11.11
N LEU A 128 -5.79 -5.30 -12.35
CA LEU A 128 -5.65 -4.00 -13.00
C LEU A 128 -7.01 -3.35 -13.22
N GLN A 129 -8.01 -4.11 -13.69
CA GLN A 129 -9.38 -3.63 -13.86
C GLN A 129 -9.97 -3.16 -12.54
N THR A 130 -9.80 -3.95 -11.48
CA THR A 130 -10.27 -3.57 -10.13
C THR A 130 -9.61 -2.28 -9.66
N LYS A 131 -8.28 -2.15 -9.82
CA LYS A 131 -7.54 -0.94 -9.48
C LYS A 131 -8.01 0.27 -10.28
N PHE A 132 -8.20 0.11 -11.58
CA PHE A 132 -8.73 1.16 -12.46
C PHE A 132 -10.13 1.59 -12.00
N THR A 133 -11.04 0.65 -11.80
CA THR A 133 -12.42 0.91 -11.38
C THR A 133 -12.46 1.67 -10.05
N ASN A 134 -11.69 1.23 -9.06
CA ASN A 134 -11.63 1.90 -7.75
C ASN A 134 -11.11 3.34 -7.82
N LEU A 135 -10.26 3.66 -8.80
CA LEU A 135 -9.72 5.02 -8.99
C LEU A 135 -10.64 5.91 -9.83
N VAL A 136 -11.32 5.35 -10.82
CA VAL A 136 -12.05 6.12 -11.85
C VAL A 136 -13.54 6.24 -11.54
N SER A 137 -14.17 5.18 -11.02
CA SER A 137 -15.62 5.19 -10.76
C SER A 137 -16.08 6.27 -9.79
N PRO A 138 -15.35 6.63 -8.74
CA PRO A 138 -15.73 7.74 -7.86
C PRO A 138 -15.76 9.10 -8.55
N LEU A 139 -15.02 9.26 -9.67
CA LEU A 139 -14.91 10.52 -10.42
C LEU A 139 -15.90 10.59 -11.58
N LEU A 140 -16.07 9.49 -12.32
CA LEU A 140 -16.81 9.48 -13.59
C LEU A 140 -18.08 8.61 -13.57
N GLY A 141 -18.33 7.89 -12.48
CA GLY A 141 -19.40 6.91 -12.35
C GLY A 141 -19.05 5.55 -12.97
N GLU A 142 -19.70 4.49 -12.48
CA GLU A 142 -19.40 3.09 -12.84
C GLU A 142 -19.55 2.81 -14.35
N GLY A 143 -20.64 3.29 -14.98
CA GLY A 143 -20.88 3.06 -16.39
C GLY A 143 -19.82 3.68 -17.29
N THR A 144 -19.33 4.88 -16.98
CA THR A 144 -18.25 5.53 -17.73
C THR A 144 -16.91 4.84 -17.49
N SER A 145 -16.64 4.44 -16.23
CA SER A 145 -15.45 3.69 -15.87
C SER A 145 -15.36 2.37 -16.65
N ALA A 146 -16.44 1.60 -16.71
CA ALA A 146 -16.49 0.34 -17.46
C ALA A 146 -16.22 0.56 -18.97
N ARG A 147 -16.87 1.55 -19.59
CA ARG A 147 -16.63 1.88 -21.00
C ARG A 147 -15.20 2.35 -21.27
N LEU A 148 -14.62 3.12 -20.37
CA LEU A 148 -13.21 3.55 -20.49
C LEU A 148 -12.27 2.36 -20.41
N TRP A 149 -12.51 1.43 -19.49
CA TRP A 149 -11.71 0.22 -19.38
C TRP A 149 -11.70 -0.58 -20.67
N GLU A 150 -12.87 -0.83 -21.26
CA GLU A 150 -12.97 -1.55 -22.53
C GLU A 150 -12.19 -0.85 -23.63
N VAL A 151 -12.40 0.46 -23.80
CA VAL A 151 -11.78 1.22 -24.88
C VAL A 151 -10.25 1.35 -24.72
N ILE A 152 -9.76 1.56 -23.51
CA ILE A 152 -8.31 1.80 -23.29
C ILE A 152 -7.56 0.49 -23.09
N ALA A 153 -8.08 -0.42 -22.29
CA ALA A 153 -7.34 -1.61 -21.87
C ALA A 153 -7.61 -2.84 -22.75
N VAL A 154 -8.77 -2.91 -23.40
CA VAL A 154 -9.14 -4.02 -24.28
C VAL A 154 -8.91 -3.65 -25.75
N ASP A 155 -9.45 -2.51 -26.20
CA ASP A 155 -9.34 -2.08 -27.60
C ASP A 155 -8.03 -1.34 -27.90
N PHE A 156 -7.29 -0.89 -26.88
CA PHE A 156 -6.09 -0.03 -26.97
C PHE A 156 -6.33 1.28 -27.75
N ASP A 157 -7.56 1.79 -27.74
CA ASP A 157 -7.95 3.02 -28.45
C ASP A 157 -8.00 4.22 -27.50
N LEU A 158 -6.86 4.90 -27.36
CA LEU A 158 -6.73 6.10 -26.52
C LEU A 158 -7.58 7.27 -27.03
N HIS A 159 -7.76 7.42 -28.36
CA HIS A 159 -8.54 8.52 -28.93
C HIS A 159 -10.02 8.38 -28.57
N ARG A 160 -10.58 7.18 -28.73
CA ARG A 160 -11.95 6.86 -28.32
C ARG A 160 -12.13 6.99 -26.80
N GLY A 161 -11.10 6.63 -26.02
CA GLY A 161 -11.08 6.83 -24.56
C GLY A 161 -11.23 8.29 -24.18
N LEU A 162 -10.48 9.20 -24.81
CA LEU A 162 -10.60 10.64 -24.60
C LEU A 162 -11.98 11.19 -24.95
N THR A 163 -12.60 10.68 -26.03
CA THR A 163 -13.97 11.04 -26.42
C THR A 163 -15.00 10.61 -25.36
N VAL A 164 -14.84 9.42 -24.79
CA VAL A 164 -15.71 8.94 -23.69
C VAL A 164 -15.59 9.82 -22.45
N MET A 165 -14.38 10.29 -22.13
CA MET A 165 -14.16 11.21 -20.99
C MET A 165 -14.81 12.58 -21.24
N SER A 166 -14.60 13.18 -22.41
CA SER A 166 -15.08 14.52 -22.74
C SER A 166 -16.60 14.63 -22.85
N SER A 167 -17.30 13.52 -23.06
CA SER A 167 -18.77 13.51 -23.07
C SER A 167 -19.42 13.65 -21.69
N LYS A 168 -18.62 13.70 -20.62
CA LYS A 168 -19.05 13.83 -19.22
C LYS A 168 -18.69 15.19 -18.59
N LEU A 169 -17.88 16.00 -19.24
CA LEU A 169 -17.58 17.40 -18.87
C LEU A 169 -18.54 18.37 -19.53
#